data_ee1b6015193d8fb0b5cb3d0da79e4273
#
_entry.id   ee1b6015193d8fb0b5cb3d0da79e4273
#
_cell.length_a   1.000
_cell.length_b   1.000
_cell.length_c   1.000
_cell.angle_alpha   90.00
_cell.angle_beta   90.00
_cell.angle_gamma   90.00
#
_symmetry.space_group_name_H-M   'P 1'
#
loop_
_entity.id
_entity.type
_entity.pdbx_description
1 polymer ?
#
loop_
_entity_poly.entity_id
_entity_poly.type
_entity_poly.pdbx_seq_one_letter_code
_entity_poly.pdbx_strand_id
1 'polypeptide(L)'
;MYRTKTCGELRIEHVGQEVTLAGWVQRSRKMGGMTFIDLRDRYGITQLVFNEETNADLCAQANKLGREYVIQVTGTVNERYAKNDKMPTGDIEIIVSELQVLNASLTPPFTIETNTDGGDDLRMKYRYLDLRRENVRANLELRHKFCIAVRNFLDSKGFLEIETPILIGSTPEGARDFIVPSRMNPGQFYALPQSPQTLKQLLMVAGTDRYFQIAKCFRDEDLRADRQPEFTQIDCEMSFVKQEDILNTFEEMTKYLFKEVRGYDLGEAPFLRLSWHEAMRRFGSDKPDMRFGMEFVELMDTLKGTGTFGVFNDAAYIGGICAEGCGEYTRKQLDQLADFVKSPQIGAKGLVYAKVNADGSVKSSVDKFYTPEVLAALKDKMGAKAGDLILILSGDDAMKTRKQLCELRLEMGSRLGLRDKNKFALLWVVDFPMFEWSEEEGRLLAMHHPFTAPRPCDIPLLDTDPASVLADAYDMVCNGVEVGGGSIRIHDAVLQAKIFDVLGFTPERAQEQFGFLMNAFKYGAPPHGGLAYGLDRWVSLFAGLDSIRDCIAFPKNNSGRDVMLGAPSTVDQKQLDELLIDLRPNPKA
;
A
#
# COMPACT_ATOMS: atom_id res chain seq x y z
N MET A 1 41.19 4.43 4.22
CA MET A 1 39.72 4.73 4.27
C MET A 1 39.54 6.10 3.62
N TYR A 2 38.53 6.30 2.75
CA TYR A 2 38.36 7.58 2.04
C TYR A 2 37.77 8.71 2.91
N ARG A 3 37.35 8.46 4.11
CA ARG A 3 36.81 9.47 5.03
C ARG A 3 37.01 9.08 6.49
N THR A 4 37.24 10.06 7.35
CA THR A 4 37.31 9.90 8.81
C THR A 4 35.96 10.20 9.46
N LYS A 5 35.13 11.05 8.81
CA LYS A 5 33.82 11.50 9.27
C LYS A 5 32.83 11.50 8.10
N THR A 6 31.51 11.45 8.42
CA THR A 6 30.44 11.63 7.43
C THR A 6 30.08 13.11 7.32
N CYS A 7 29.39 13.46 6.20
CA CYS A 7 28.94 14.84 5.97
C CYS A 7 27.78 15.28 6.88
N GLY A 8 27.22 14.38 7.69
CA GLY A 8 26.09 14.67 8.58
C GLY A 8 26.41 14.69 10.07
N GLU A 9 27.58 14.21 10.50
CA GLU A 9 27.87 14.00 11.92
C GLU A 9 28.60 15.14 12.62
N LEU A 10 29.22 16.07 11.87
CA LEU A 10 30.00 17.15 12.44
C LEU A 10 29.14 18.21 13.14
N ARG A 11 29.62 18.68 14.29
CA ARG A 11 28.98 19.70 15.14
C ARG A 11 30.03 20.65 15.67
N ILE A 12 29.60 21.65 16.46
CA ILE A 12 30.46 22.70 17.03
C ILE A 12 31.59 22.13 17.92
N GLU A 13 31.35 20.99 18.59
CA GLU A 13 32.37 20.33 19.42
C GLU A 13 33.54 19.73 18.63
N HIS A 14 33.43 19.67 17.31
CA HIS A 14 34.49 19.17 16.44
C HIS A 14 35.39 20.29 15.90
N VAL A 15 35.12 21.57 16.24
CA VAL A 15 35.92 22.71 15.81
C VAL A 15 37.39 22.53 16.20
N GLY A 16 38.32 22.81 15.28
CA GLY A 16 39.75 22.62 15.40
C GLY A 16 40.25 21.22 15.03
N GLN A 17 39.36 20.24 14.79
CA GLN A 17 39.77 18.91 14.34
C GLN A 17 40.04 18.91 12.83
N GLU A 18 41.10 18.20 12.43
CA GLU A 18 41.30 17.84 11.02
C GLU A 18 40.47 16.62 10.65
N VAL A 19 39.72 16.70 9.55
CA VAL A 19 38.84 15.64 9.07
C VAL A 19 39.00 15.43 7.57
N THR A 20 38.77 14.20 7.14
CA THR A 20 38.64 13.84 5.72
C THR A 20 37.21 13.48 5.45
N LEU A 21 36.57 14.15 4.49
CA LEU A 21 35.20 13.87 4.00
C LEU A 21 35.23 13.38 2.55
N ALA A 22 34.26 12.56 2.18
CA ALA A 22 34.05 12.16 0.79
C ALA A 22 32.56 12.11 0.50
N GLY A 23 32.17 12.62 -0.66
CA GLY A 23 30.76 12.71 -1.04
C GLY A 23 30.59 13.32 -2.44
N TRP A 24 29.37 13.73 -2.70
CA TRP A 24 28.95 14.36 -3.96
C TRP A 24 28.81 15.87 -3.79
N VAL A 25 29.32 16.63 -4.78
CA VAL A 25 29.13 18.09 -4.87
C VAL A 25 27.67 18.38 -5.18
N GLN A 26 26.90 18.85 -4.21
CA GLN A 26 25.51 19.22 -4.43
C GLN A 26 25.37 20.60 -5.04
N ARG A 27 26.12 21.59 -4.52
CA ARG A 27 26.08 22.98 -4.96
C ARG A 27 27.45 23.61 -4.81
N SER A 28 27.81 24.49 -5.75
CA SER A 28 28.98 25.35 -5.68
C SER A 28 28.60 26.82 -5.82
N ARG A 29 29.16 27.71 -5.04
CA ARG A 29 28.88 29.15 -5.03
C ARG A 29 30.18 29.91 -4.91
N LYS A 30 30.38 30.93 -5.76
CA LYS A 30 31.48 31.86 -5.68
C LYS A 30 31.01 33.16 -5.06
N MET A 31 31.74 33.67 -4.06
CA MET A 31 31.47 34.94 -3.38
C MET A 31 32.79 35.64 -3.06
N GLY A 32 33.12 36.66 -3.84
CA GLY A 32 34.44 37.31 -3.74
C GLY A 32 35.56 36.33 -4.06
N GLY A 33 36.63 36.33 -3.30
CA GLY A 33 37.77 35.40 -3.42
C GLY A 33 37.55 34.03 -2.77
N MET A 34 36.29 33.67 -2.43
CA MET A 34 35.97 32.39 -1.79
C MET A 34 35.04 31.54 -2.64
N THR A 35 35.24 30.22 -2.57
CA THR A 35 34.32 29.22 -3.15
C THR A 35 33.75 28.36 -2.05
N PHE A 36 32.44 28.29 -1.98
CA PHE A 36 31.68 27.45 -1.06
C PHE A 36 31.08 26.26 -1.80
N ILE A 37 31.30 25.08 -1.26
CA ILE A 37 30.74 23.83 -1.82
C ILE A 37 29.94 23.12 -0.73
N ASP A 38 28.69 22.76 -1.07
CA ASP A 38 27.89 21.88 -0.24
C ASP A 38 28.23 20.45 -0.65
N LEU A 39 28.96 19.72 0.21
CA LEU A 39 29.30 18.30 0.01
C LEU A 39 28.26 17.43 0.71
N ARG A 40 27.66 16.51 -0.05
CA ARG A 40 26.59 15.63 0.41
C ARG A 40 27.03 14.16 0.42
N ASP A 41 26.67 13.45 1.48
CA ASP A 41 26.65 11.99 1.50
C ASP A 41 25.28 11.47 1.95
N ARG A 42 25.16 10.18 2.29
CA ARG A 42 23.91 9.62 2.82
C ARG A 42 23.47 10.28 4.13
N TYR A 43 24.40 10.72 4.95
CA TYR A 43 24.16 11.15 6.33
C TYR A 43 23.84 12.64 6.46
N GLY A 44 24.18 13.44 5.44
CA GLY A 44 23.91 14.87 5.46
C GLY A 44 24.73 15.67 4.46
N ILE A 45 24.83 16.96 4.77
CA ILE A 45 25.53 17.95 3.95
C ILE A 45 26.46 18.73 4.86
N THR A 46 27.68 18.96 4.40
CA THR A 46 28.67 19.84 5.09
C THR A 46 29.19 20.89 4.10
N GLN A 47 29.25 22.14 4.53
CA GLN A 47 29.83 23.21 3.74
C GLN A 47 31.35 23.13 3.76
N LEU A 48 31.98 23.20 2.59
CA LEU A 48 33.40 23.33 2.36
C LEU A 48 33.72 24.77 1.95
N VAL A 49 34.86 25.28 2.41
CA VAL A 49 35.33 26.61 2.08
C VAL A 49 36.73 26.53 1.46
N PHE A 50 36.87 27.17 0.31
CA PHE A 50 38.12 27.36 -0.41
C PHE A 50 38.37 28.87 -0.52
N ASN A 51 39.53 29.34 -0.05
CA ASN A 51 39.88 30.75 -0.05
C ASN A 51 41.05 30.98 -1.00
N GLU A 52 40.87 31.87 -1.97
CA GLU A 52 41.89 32.24 -2.97
C GLU A 52 43.12 32.92 -2.35
N GLU A 53 42.92 33.68 -1.27
CA GLU A 53 43.99 34.36 -0.58
C GLU A 53 44.95 33.38 0.15
N THR A 54 44.43 32.27 0.62
CA THR A 54 45.22 31.25 1.35
C THR A 54 45.79 30.19 0.42
N ASN A 55 45.03 29.76 -0.62
CA ASN A 55 45.46 28.76 -1.60
C ASN A 55 44.73 28.97 -2.92
N ALA A 56 45.29 29.77 -3.82
CA ALA A 56 44.73 30.13 -5.11
C ALA A 56 44.56 28.89 -6.03
N ASP A 57 45.53 27.98 -6.02
CA ASP A 57 45.49 26.76 -6.87
C ASP A 57 44.36 25.81 -6.44
N LEU A 58 44.21 25.62 -5.16
CA LEU A 58 43.14 24.79 -4.60
C LEU A 58 41.75 25.39 -4.89
N CYS A 59 41.63 26.72 -4.73
CA CYS A 59 40.41 27.46 -5.06
C CYS A 59 40.09 27.36 -6.59
N ALA A 60 41.11 27.46 -7.45
CA ALA A 60 40.97 27.28 -8.90
C ALA A 60 40.53 25.85 -9.26
N GLN A 61 41.00 24.82 -8.55
CA GLN A 61 40.51 23.44 -8.71
C GLN A 61 39.06 23.32 -8.28
N ALA A 62 38.69 23.85 -7.10
CA ALA A 62 37.30 23.83 -6.61
C ALA A 62 36.32 24.52 -7.57
N ASN A 63 36.75 25.56 -8.25
CA ASN A 63 35.99 26.30 -9.24
C ASN A 63 35.63 25.50 -10.51
N LYS A 64 36.35 24.42 -10.78
CA LYS A 64 36.10 23.52 -11.93
C LYS A 64 35.16 22.37 -11.61
N LEU A 65 34.76 22.20 -10.33
CA LEU A 65 33.90 21.13 -9.90
C LEU A 65 32.47 21.34 -10.40
N GLY A 66 31.94 20.33 -11.07
CA GLY A 66 30.53 20.25 -11.47
C GLY A 66 29.63 19.66 -10.38
N ARG A 67 28.33 19.80 -10.54
CA ARG A 67 27.35 19.12 -9.70
C ARG A 67 27.54 17.60 -9.80
N GLU A 68 27.34 16.91 -8.67
CA GLU A 68 27.43 15.45 -8.53
C GLU A 68 28.85 14.88 -8.79
N TYR A 69 29.90 15.70 -8.90
CA TYR A 69 31.27 15.20 -8.84
C TYR A 69 31.50 14.50 -7.49
N VAL A 70 32.14 13.36 -7.52
CA VAL A 70 32.56 12.65 -6.31
C VAL A 70 33.95 13.17 -5.92
N ILE A 71 34.05 13.78 -4.75
CA ILE A 71 35.29 14.35 -4.25
C ILE A 71 35.64 13.82 -2.86
N GLN A 72 36.93 13.84 -2.56
CA GLN A 72 37.48 13.72 -1.21
C GLN A 72 38.16 15.04 -0.85
N VAL A 73 37.94 15.49 0.36
CA VAL A 73 38.59 16.68 0.89
C VAL A 73 39.16 16.42 2.28
N THR A 74 40.35 16.98 2.58
CA THR A 74 40.87 17.07 3.94
C THR A 74 40.87 18.52 4.35
N GLY A 75 40.54 18.81 5.60
CA GLY A 75 40.50 20.18 6.10
C GLY A 75 40.15 20.27 7.58
N THR A 76 40.19 21.47 8.09
CA THR A 76 39.91 21.76 9.50
C THR A 76 38.46 22.19 9.68
N VAL A 77 37.82 21.65 10.70
CA VAL A 77 36.47 22.07 11.11
C VAL A 77 36.54 23.44 11.76
N ASN A 78 35.80 24.39 11.21
CA ASN A 78 35.70 25.75 11.74
C ASN A 78 34.23 26.09 12.06
N GLU A 79 34.04 27.02 12.99
CA GLU A 79 32.72 27.61 13.22
C GLU A 79 32.36 28.53 12.06
N ARG A 80 31.12 28.42 11.55
CA ARG A 80 30.60 29.27 10.47
C ARG A 80 30.38 30.70 10.98
N TYR A 81 30.78 31.66 10.19
CA TYR A 81 30.44 33.06 10.42
C TYR A 81 28.92 33.30 10.30
N ALA A 82 28.30 32.78 9.26
CA ALA A 82 26.86 32.86 9.05
C ALA A 82 26.25 31.45 9.27
N LYS A 83 25.71 31.23 10.47
CA LYS A 83 25.06 29.96 10.84
C LYS A 83 23.81 29.68 10.02
N ASN A 84 23.51 28.42 9.83
CA ASN A 84 22.35 27.96 9.06
C ASN A 84 21.53 26.93 9.86
N ASP A 85 20.51 27.39 10.54
CA ASP A 85 19.62 26.57 11.39
C ASP A 85 18.80 25.51 10.62
N LYS A 86 18.83 25.55 9.26
CA LYS A 86 18.07 24.62 8.42
C LYS A 86 18.79 23.29 8.19
N MET A 87 20.02 23.15 8.67
CA MET A 87 20.80 21.92 8.53
C MET A 87 21.54 21.57 9.81
N PRO A 88 21.65 20.29 10.18
CA PRO A 88 22.29 19.86 11.44
C PRO A 88 23.78 20.26 11.57
N THR A 89 24.47 20.43 10.44
CA THR A 89 25.87 20.85 10.37
C THR A 89 26.03 22.36 10.12
N GLY A 90 24.96 23.13 10.28
CA GLY A 90 24.90 24.53 9.88
C GLY A 90 25.71 25.48 10.76
N ASP A 91 26.21 25.02 11.90
CA ASP A 91 27.11 25.79 12.79
C ASP A 91 28.59 25.71 12.37
N ILE A 92 28.95 24.74 11.51
CA ILE A 92 30.34 24.48 11.13
C ILE A 92 30.55 24.50 9.62
N GLU A 93 31.78 24.69 9.23
CA GLU A 93 32.27 24.54 7.86
C GLU A 93 33.67 23.94 7.87
N ILE A 94 34.13 23.42 6.74
CA ILE A 94 35.49 22.87 6.61
C ILE A 94 36.32 23.82 5.79
N ILE A 95 37.40 24.32 6.39
CA ILE A 95 38.46 25.04 5.67
C ILE A 95 39.35 23.98 5.02
N VAL A 96 39.21 23.83 3.70
CA VAL A 96 39.84 22.74 2.96
C VAL A 96 41.33 23.02 2.73
N SER A 97 42.16 22.03 3.05
CA SER A 97 43.62 22.02 2.79
C SER A 97 43.99 21.13 1.60
N GLU A 98 43.20 20.05 1.32
CA GLU A 98 43.44 19.12 0.21
C GLU A 98 42.15 18.77 -0.49
N LEU A 99 42.22 18.63 -1.82
CA LEU A 99 41.10 18.24 -2.68
C LEU A 99 41.55 17.18 -3.68
N GLN A 100 40.79 16.05 -3.73
CA GLN A 100 40.94 15.04 -4.76
C GLN A 100 39.60 14.80 -5.45
N VAL A 101 39.57 14.88 -6.77
CA VAL A 101 38.43 14.43 -7.58
C VAL A 101 38.53 12.92 -7.73
N LEU A 102 37.61 12.19 -7.12
CA LEU A 102 37.55 10.72 -7.22
C LEU A 102 36.86 10.29 -8.50
N ASN A 103 35.81 11.02 -8.90
CA ASN A 103 35.12 10.80 -10.18
C ASN A 103 34.38 12.06 -10.64
N ALA A 104 34.49 12.37 -11.90
CA ALA A 104 33.73 13.44 -12.53
C ALA A 104 32.31 12.96 -12.89
N SER A 105 31.37 13.88 -12.96
CA SER A 105 29.97 13.60 -13.32
C SER A 105 29.54 14.42 -14.54
N LEU A 106 28.70 13.84 -15.37
CA LEU A 106 27.90 14.61 -16.31
C LEU A 106 26.89 15.47 -15.54
N THR A 107 26.39 16.52 -16.17
CA THR A 107 25.28 17.30 -15.61
C THR A 107 24.05 16.40 -15.44
N PRO A 108 23.50 16.25 -14.20
CA PRO A 108 22.31 15.43 -13.99
C PRO A 108 21.13 15.90 -14.84
N PRO A 109 20.29 14.99 -15.33
CA PRO A 109 19.13 15.32 -16.16
C PRO A 109 18.00 16.02 -15.39
N PHE A 110 18.08 16.07 -14.07
CA PHE A 110 17.17 16.78 -13.18
C PHE A 110 17.89 17.17 -11.88
N THR A 111 17.29 18.07 -11.13
CA THR A 111 17.82 18.55 -9.86
C THR A 111 17.69 17.48 -8.75
N ILE A 112 18.80 17.10 -8.12
CA ILE A 112 18.87 16.10 -7.04
C ILE A 112 18.65 16.80 -5.68
N GLU A 113 17.43 17.28 -5.49
CA GLU A 113 16.96 17.95 -4.26
C GLU A 113 15.53 17.45 -3.95
N THR A 114 15.02 17.72 -2.75
CA THR A 114 13.65 17.33 -2.35
C THR A 114 12.62 17.85 -3.34
N ASN A 115 12.73 19.11 -3.76
CA ASN A 115 11.96 19.67 -4.86
C ASN A 115 12.76 19.49 -6.16
N THR A 116 12.29 18.65 -7.06
CA THR A 116 12.95 18.36 -8.33
C THR A 116 12.11 18.86 -9.50
N ASP A 117 12.78 19.20 -10.59
CA ASP A 117 12.20 19.49 -11.92
C ASP A 117 12.03 18.23 -12.79
N GLY A 118 12.45 17.06 -12.28
CA GLY A 118 12.34 15.78 -12.98
C GLY A 118 10.92 15.21 -12.93
N GLY A 119 10.31 14.99 -14.10
CA GLY A 119 9.06 14.22 -14.21
C GLY A 119 9.27 12.73 -13.91
N ASP A 120 8.17 12.00 -13.68
CA ASP A 120 8.20 10.58 -13.25
C ASP A 120 9.00 9.68 -14.19
N ASP A 121 8.80 9.77 -15.49
CA ASP A 121 9.51 8.94 -16.48
C ASP A 121 11.03 9.16 -16.43
N LEU A 122 11.46 10.42 -16.30
CA LEU A 122 12.87 10.77 -16.23
C LEU A 122 13.50 10.27 -14.94
N ARG A 123 12.81 10.43 -13.80
CA ARG A 123 13.23 9.92 -12.49
C ARG A 123 13.31 8.40 -12.47
N MET A 124 12.39 7.70 -13.12
CA MET A 124 12.43 6.24 -13.22
C MET A 124 13.58 5.77 -14.13
N LYS A 125 13.86 6.47 -15.23
CA LYS A 125 14.98 6.15 -16.12
C LYS A 125 16.33 6.33 -15.43
N TYR A 126 16.46 7.36 -14.62
CA TYR A 126 17.68 7.67 -13.85
C TYR A 126 17.46 7.42 -12.34
N ARG A 127 16.82 6.30 -12.00
CA ARG A 127 16.40 6.00 -10.63
C ARG A 127 17.54 6.05 -9.62
N TYR A 128 18.75 5.66 -10.01
CA TYR A 128 19.96 5.75 -9.18
C TYR A 128 20.32 7.20 -8.81
N LEU A 129 19.92 8.21 -9.59
CA LEU A 129 20.05 9.62 -9.23
C LEU A 129 18.88 10.07 -8.33
N ASP A 130 17.66 9.64 -8.64
CA ASP A 130 16.49 9.94 -7.84
C ASP A 130 16.61 9.40 -6.41
N LEU A 131 17.24 8.25 -6.24
CA LEU A 131 17.55 7.65 -4.94
C LEU A 131 18.53 8.47 -4.08
N ARG A 132 19.26 9.43 -4.66
CA ARG A 132 20.11 10.37 -3.91
C ARG A 132 19.30 11.49 -3.24
N ARG A 133 18.06 11.73 -3.66
CA ARG A 133 17.18 12.75 -3.07
C ARG A 133 16.81 12.36 -1.65
N GLU A 134 16.84 13.32 -0.75
CA GLU A 134 16.64 13.11 0.68
C GLU A 134 15.30 12.43 1.00
N ASN A 135 14.22 12.93 0.42
CA ASN A 135 12.87 12.39 0.64
C ASN A 135 12.73 10.94 0.13
N VAL A 136 13.32 10.59 -1.01
CA VAL A 136 13.27 9.23 -1.56
C VAL A 136 14.12 8.29 -0.71
N ARG A 137 15.31 8.73 -0.31
CA ARG A 137 16.19 7.98 0.59
C ARG A 137 15.54 7.73 1.95
N ALA A 138 14.89 8.75 2.53
CA ALA A 138 14.21 8.63 3.82
C ALA A 138 13.13 7.53 3.81
N ASN A 139 12.42 7.33 2.69
CA ASN A 139 11.45 6.26 2.55
C ASN A 139 12.12 4.86 2.62
N LEU A 140 13.30 4.71 2.02
CA LEU A 140 14.05 3.43 2.09
C LEU A 140 14.65 3.21 3.48
N GLU A 141 15.09 4.26 4.15
CA GLU A 141 15.55 4.17 5.54
C GLU A 141 14.41 3.82 6.49
N LEU A 142 13.21 4.37 6.27
CA LEU A 142 12.00 4.01 7.00
C LEU A 142 11.65 2.52 6.76
N ARG A 143 11.69 2.07 5.50
CA ARG A 143 11.47 0.65 5.15
C ARG A 143 12.45 -0.26 5.87
N HIS A 144 13.73 0.09 5.91
CA HIS A 144 14.75 -0.65 6.64
C HIS A 144 14.43 -0.75 8.14
N LYS A 145 14.14 0.38 8.79
CA LYS A 145 13.77 0.42 10.21
C LYS A 145 12.54 -0.42 10.50
N PHE A 146 11.54 -0.33 9.62
CA PHE A 146 10.32 -1.12 9.74
C PHE A 146 10.62 -2.63 9.70
N CYS A 147 11.42 -3.10 8.73
CA CYS A 147 11.81 -4.50 8.62
C CYS A 147 12.59 -4.99 9.86
N ILE A 148 13.51 -4.18 10.40
CA ILE A 148 14.23 -4.54 11.63
C ILE A 148 13.28 -4.65 12.82
N ALA A 149 12.36 -3.69 12.98
CA ALA A 149 11.37 -3.74 14.07
C ALA A 149 10.47 -4.97 13.96
N VAL A 150 10.02 -5.33 12.76
CA VAL A 150 9.24 -6.57 12.51
C VAL A 150 10.02 -7.80 12.96
N ARG A 151 11.29 -7.94 12.54
CA ARG A 151 12.12 -9.08 12.95
C ARG A 151 12.30 -9.15 14.46
N ASN A 152 12.60 -8.03 15.11
CA ASN A 152 12.77 -7.99 16.56
C ASN A 152 11.50 -8.40 17.31
N PHE A 153 10.33 -7.95 16.85
CA PHE A 153 9.06 -8.34 17.46
C PHE A 153 8.79 -9.84 17.27
N LEU A 154 8.86 -10.32 16.04
CA LEU A 154 8.53 -11.72 15.73
C LEU A 154 9.51 -12.70 16.38
N ASP A 155 10.81 -12.39 16.40
CA ASP A 155 11.82 -13.16 17.13
C ASP A 155 11.48 -13.24 18.63
N SER A 156 11.10 -12.12 19.25
CA SER A 156 10.70 -12.07 20.67
C SER A 156 9.45 -12.91 20.98
N LYS A 157 8.63 -13.21 19.97
CA LYS A 157 7.45 -14.08 20.07
C LYS A 157 7.72 -15.53 19.67
N GLY A 158 8.98 -15.88 19.38
CA GLY A 158 9.40 -17.23 19.04
C GLY A 158 9.09 -17.65 17.60
N PHE A 159 8.93 -16.70 16.69
CA PHE A 159 8.82 -16.99 15.27
C PHE A 159 10.20 -17.26 14.66
N LEU A 160 10.26 -18.21 13.75
CA LEU A 160 11.45 -18.50 12.94
C LEU A 160 11.33 -17.86 11.56
N GLU A 161 12.34 -17.09 11.16
CA GLU A 161 12.43 -16.59 9.78
C GLU A 161 12.95 -17.71 8.86
N ILE A 162 12.10 -18.19 7.95
CA ILE A 162 12.42 -19.29 7.05
C ILE A 162 12.14 -18.85 5.62
N GLU A 163 13.15 -18.93 4.77
CA GLU A 163 13.02 -18.65 3.34
C GLU A 163 12.36 -19.83 2.60
N THR A 164 11.43 -19.49 1.71
CA THR A 164 10.79 -20.44 0.81
C THR A 164 11.28 -20.23 -0.62
N PRO A 165 11.26 -21.25 -1.48
CA PRO A 165 11.74 -21.13 -2.85
C PRO A 165 10.88 -20.13 -3.66
N ILE A 166 11.54 -19.43 -4.59
CA ILE A 166 10.91 -18.55 -5.58
C ILE A 166 10.54 -19.32 -6.86
N LEU A 167 11.31 -20.34 -7.24
CA LEU A 167 10.99 -21.22 -8.37
C LEU A 167 10.10 -22.37 -7.86
N ILE A 168 8.80 -22.27 -8.06
CA ILE A 168 7.81 -23.25 -7.59
C ILE A 168 6.96 -23.77 -8.77
N GLY A 169 6.05 -24.69 -8.51
CA GLY A 169 4.98 -25.04 -9.44
C GLY A 169 3.88 -23.97 -9.42
N SER A 170 3.13 -23.85 -10.52
CA SER A 170 1.97 -22.97 -10.59
C SER A 170 0.95 -23.35 -9.50
N THR A 171 0.47 -22.33 -8.77
CA THR A 171 -0.57 -22.48 -7.75
C THR A 171 -1.69 -21.48 -8.03
N PRO A 172 -2.95 -21.92 -8.20
CA PRO A 172 -4.06 -21.03 -8.49
C PRO A 172 -4.50 -20.28 -7.22
N GLU A 173 -3.90 -19.10 -6.97
CA GLU A 173 -4.21 -18.23 -5.83
C GLU A 173 -5.03 -16.98 -6.21
N GLY A 174 -5.65 -16.99 -7.41
CA GLY A 174 -6.53 -15.91 -7.87
C GLY A 174 -5.93 -14.95 -8.90
N ALA A 175 -4.62 -14.67 -8.87
CA ALA A 175 -3.93 -13.91 -9.92
C ALA A 175 -3.33 -14.83 -11.00
N ARG A 176 -2.86 -14.25 -12.11
CA ARG A 176 -2.03 -14.98 -13.07
C ARG A 176 -0.60 -15.08 -12.58
N ASP A 177 0.03 -16.23 -12.84
CA ASP A 177 1.42 -16.48 -12.51
C ASP A 177 2.36 -15.88 -13.57
N PHE A 178 3.53 -15.40 -13.11
CA PHE A 178 4.68 -15.27 -13.98
C PHE A 178 5.35 -16.64 -14.12
N ILE A 179 5.57 -17.11 -15.35
CA ILE A 179 6.18 -18.42 -15.63
C ILE A 179 7.62 -18.28 -16.12
N VAL A 180 8.46 -19.21 -15.69
CA VAL A 180 9.90 -19.28 -16.04
C VAL A 180 10.20 -20.64 -16.67
N PRO A 181 10.66 -20.71 -17.93
CA PRO A 181 10.92 -21.98 -18.59
C PRO A 181 12.13 -22.68 -17.98
N SER A 182 12.06 -24.03 -17.93
CA SER A 182 13.14 -24.87 -17.42
C SER A 182 13.97 -25.44 -18.56
N ARG A 183 15.25 -25.07 -18.66
CA ARG A 183 16.17 -25.65 -19.63
C ARG A 183 16.46 -27.15 -19.34
N MET A 184 16.52 -27.53 -18.07
CA MET A 184 16.79 -28.91 -17.65
C MET A 184 15.61 -29.86 -17.87
N ASN A 185 14.40 -29.31 -17.98
CA ASN A 185 13.17 -30.08 -18.19
C ASN A 185 12.39 -29.45 -19.35
N PRO A 186 12.72 -29.80 -20.60
CA PRO A 186 12.11 -29.19 -21.77
C PRO A 186 10.57 -29.28 -21.76
N GLY A 187 9.89 -28.18 -22.11
CA GLY A 187 8.43 -28.09 -22.11
C GLY A 187 7.79 -27.91 -20.72
N GLN A 188 8.60 -27.82 -19.65
CA GLN A 188 8.13 -27.56 -18.30
C GLN A 188 8.55 -26.17 -17.83
N PHE A 189 7.72 -25.58 -16.93
CA PHE A 189 7.89 -24.23 -16.43
C PHE A 189 7.83 -24.21 -14.90
N TYR A 190 8.68 -23.40 -14.32
CA TYR A 190 8.45 -22.89 -12.97
C TYR A 190 7.45 -21.73 -13.01
N ALA A 191 6.80 -21.47 -11.88
CA ALA A 191 6.06 -20.24 -11.63
C ALA A 191 6.75 -19.45 -10.52
N LEU A 192 6.58 -18.11 -10.56
CA LEU A 192 6.96 -17.25 -9.44
C LEU A 192 5.81 -17.19 -8.43
N PRO A 193 6.06 -17.27 -7.10
CA PRO A 193 5.02 -17.41 -6.10
C PRO A 193 4.17 -16.13 -5.98
N GLN A 194 2.86 -16.29 -5.97
CA GLN A 194 1.92 -15.20 -5.64
C GLN A 194 1.97 -14.86 -4.15
N SER A 195 2.22 -15.86 -3.32
CA SER A 195 2.54 -15.81 -1.90
C SER A 195 3.18 -17.13 -1.46
N PRO A 196 3.79 -17.22 -0.27
CA PRO A 196 4.28 -18.50 0.27
C PRO A 196 3.17 -19.39 0.88
N GLN A 197 1.90 -19.21 0.52
CA GLN A 197 0.74 -19.80 1.21
C GLN A 197 0.83 -21.31 1.41
N THR A 198 1.10 -22.07 0.36
CA THR A 198 1.16 -23.54 0.45
C THR A 198 2.40 -24.03 1.21
N LEU A 199 3.52 -23.33 1.07
CA LEU A 199 4.77 -23.68 1.72
C LEU A 199 4.75 -23.39 3.22
N LYS A 200 4.17 -22.30 3.66
CA LYS A 200 4.03 -22.02 5.09
C LYS A 200 3.11 -23.01 5.81
N GLN A 201 2.06 -23.49 5.14
CA GLN A 201 1.22 -24.56 5.67
C GLN A 201 2.00 -25.88 5.81
N LEU A 202 2.87 -26.22 4.84
CA LEU A 202 3.79 -27.34 4.95
C LEU A 202 4.77 -27.20 6.12
N LEU A 203 5.24 -25.98 6.41
CA LEU A 203 6.08 -25.71 7.59
C LEU A 203 5.32 -25.95 8.91
N MET A 204 4.01 -25.70 8.95
CA MET A 204 3.19 -26.07 10.11
C MET A 204 3.09 -27.59 10.28
N VAL A 205 2.87 -28.33 9.19
CA VAL A 205 2.92 -29.80 9.19
C VAL A 205 4.30 -30.32 9.62
N ALA A 206 5.37 -29.62 9.22
CA ALA A 206 6.74 -29.94 9.61
C ALA A 206 7.07 -29.64 11.09
N GLY A 207 6.14 -29.03 11.84
CA GLY A 207 6.34 -28.75 13.26
C GLY A 207 7.12 -27.46 13.55
N THR A 208 7.19 -26.52 12.60
CA THR A 208 7.87 -25.22 12.81
C THR A 208 7.19 -24.37 13.89
N ASP A 209 5.91 -24.57 14.13
CA ASP A 209 5.06 -23.92 15.12
C ASP A 209 4.76 -22.43 14.80
N ARG A 210 5.78 -21.60 14.64
CA ARG A 210 5.65 -20.17 14.29
C ARG A 210 6.66 -19.79 13.23
N TYR A 211 6.16 -19.40 12.09
CA TYR A 211 6.94 -19.03 10.91
C TYR A 211 6.70 -17.58 10.51
N PHE A 212 7.74 -16.91 10.04
CA PHE A 212 7.58 -15.72 9.23
C PHE A 212 8.63 -15.61 8.13
N GLN A 213 8.35 -14.78 7.14
CA GLN A 213 9.28 -14.42 6.06
C GLN A 213 8.96 -13.02 5.55
N ILE A 214 9.98 -12.22 5.27
CA ILE A 214 9.83 -11.00 4.44
C ILE A 214 9.96 -11.45 2.99
N ALA A 215 8.84 -11.87 2.40
CA ALA A 215 8.76 -12.60 1.14
C ALA A 215 8.54 -11.69 -0.06
N LYS A 216 9.25 -11.97 -1.17
CA LYS A 216 8.89 -11.44 -2.48
C LYS A 216 7.72 -12.24 -3.05
N CYS A 217 6.71 -11.49 -3.53
CA CYS A 217 5.50 -12.01 -4.15
C CYS A 217 5.35 -11.42 -5.54
N PHE A 218 4.74 -12.20 -6.45
CA PHE A 218 4.64 -11.86 -7.87
C PHE A 218 3.21 -12.11 -8.35
N ARG A 219 2.59 -11.11 -8.99
CA ARG A 219 1.24 -11.24 -9.55
C ARG A 219 1.17 -10.51 -10.88
N ASP A 220 0.74 -11.21 -11.92
CA ASP A 220 0.52 -10.64 -13.25
C ASP A 220 -0.92 -10.09 -13.32
N GLU A 221 -1.09 -8.89 -12.78
CA GLU A 221 -2.36 -8.17 -12.68
C GLU A 221 -2.24 -6.76 -13.23
N ASP A 222 -3.38 -6.11 -13.46
CA ASP A 222 -3.43 -4.70 -13.82
C ASP A 222 -2.81 -3.81 -12.73
N LEU A 223 -1.92 -2.93 -13.14
CA LEU A 223 -1.18 -2.06 -12.22
C LEU A 223 -2.00 -0.84 -11.82
N ARG A 224 -1.86 -0.46 -10.55
CA ARG A 224 -2.45 0.74 -9.95
C ARG A 224 -1.42 1.42 -9.05
N ALA A 225 -1.78 2.56 -8.45
CA ALA A 225 -0.90 3.28 -7.53
C ALA A 225 -0.45 2.44 -6.31
N ASP A 226 -1.29 1.50 -5.88
CA ASP A 226 -1.10 0.60 -4.74
C ASP A 226 -0.75 -0.85 -5.15
N ARG A 227 -0.44 -1.10 -6.44
CA ARG A 227 -0.11 -2.43 -6.97
C ARG A 227 1.14 -2.41 -7.82
N GLN A 228 2.00 -3.40 -7.62
CA GLN A 228 3.19 -3.69 -8.41
C GLN A 228 3.19 -5.17 -8.80
N PRO A 229 3.77 -5.56 -9.96
CA PRO A 229 3.82 -6.96 -10.38
C PRO A 229 4.73 -7.79 -9.47
N GLU A 230 5.67 -7.15 -8.81
CA GLU A 230 6.47 -7.70 -7.71
C GLU A 230 6.38 -6.79 -6.48
N PHE A 231 6.07 -7.36 -5.34
CA PHE A 231 5.88 -6.65 -4.08
C PHE A 231 6.40 -7.47 -2.91
N THR A 232 6.36 -6.93 -1.71
CA THR A 232 6.88 -7.61 -0.54
C THR A 232 5.81 -7.77 0.53
N GLN A 233 5.69 -8.99 1.06
CA GLN A 233 4.86 -9.30 2.22
C GLN A 233 5.71 -9.65 3.44
N ILE A 234 5.22 -9.29 4.63
CA ILE A 234 5.62 -9.93 5.87
C ILE A 234 4.60 -11.05 6.07
N ASP A 235 5.00 -12.26 5.72
CA ASP A 235 4.14 -13.42 5.74
C ASP A 235 4.39 -14.23 7.01
N CYS A 236 3.31 -14.57 7.73
CA CYS A 236 3.36 -15.26 9.01
C CYS A 236 2.36 -16.42 9.06
N GLU A 237 2.72 -17.49 9.81
CA GLU A 237 1.83 -18.60 10.10
C GLU A 237 2.13 -19.16 11.50
N MET A 238 1.09 -19.62 12.21
CA MET A 238 1.16 -20.14 13.57
C MET A 238 0.33 -21.43 13.69
N SER A 239 0.87 -22.41 14.43
CA SER A 239 0.16 -23.65 14.78
C SER A 239 -0.56 -23.53 16.11
N PHE A 240 -1.59 -24.38 16.31
CA PHE A 240 -2.37 -24.52 17.56
C PHE A 240 -3.06 -23.22 17.99
N VAL A 241 -3.59 -22.46 17.03
CA VAL A 241 -4.20 -21.15 17.22
C VAL A 241 -5.65 -21.11 16.72
N LYS A 242 -6.40 -20.17 17.27
CA LYS A 242 -7.70 -19.70 16.82
C LYS A 242 -7.57 -18.26 16.28
N GLN A 243 -8.64 -17.74 15.69
CA GLN A 243 -8.69 -16.37 15.17
C GLN A 243 -8.21 -15.33 16.20
N GLU A 244 -8.69 -15.41 17.45
CA GLU A 244 -8.33 -14.48 18.52
C GLU A 244 -6.82 -14.43 18.80
N ASP A 245 -6.14 -15.57 18.74
CA ASP A 245 -4.69 -15.62 18.97
C ASP A 245 -3.92 -14.87 17.87
N ILE A 246 -4.39 -14.99 16.62
CA ILE A 246 -3.84 -14.24 15.47
C ILE A 246 -4.11 -12.75 15.63
N LEU A 247 -5.39 -12.36 15.84
CA LEU A 247 -5.76 -10.95 15.95
C LEU A 247 -4.96 -10.26 17.08
N ASN A 248 -4.87 -10.87 18.25
CA ASN A 248 -4.14 -10.32 19.39
C ASN A 248 -2.63 -10.19 19.10
N THR A 249 -2.00 -11.21 18.51
CA THR A 249 -0.56 -11.19 18.20
C THR A 249 -0.22 -10.08 17.22
N PHE A 250 -1.01 -9.93 16.15
CA PHE A 250 -0.73 -8.94 15.10
C PHE A 250 -1.22 -7.53 15.46
N GLU A 251 -2.19 -7.41 16.35
CA GLU A 251 -2.53 -6.12 16.95
C GLU A 251 -1.39 -5.61 17.84
N GLU A 252 -0.81 -6.47 18.68
CA GLU A 252 0.36 -6.16 19.51
C GLU A 252 1.56 -5.77 18.64
N MET A 253 1.82 -6.53 17.55
CA MET A 253 2.87 -6.19 16.58
C MET A 253 2.65 -4.82 15.97
N THR A 254 1.42 -4.51 15.56
CA THR A 254 1.08 -3.22 14.97
C THR A 254 1.33 -2.06 15.95
N LYS A 255 0.88 -2.18 17.20
CA LYS A 255 1.12 -1.19 18.27
C LYS A 255 2.62 -0.98 18.50
N TYR A 256 3.38 -2.08 18.55
CA TYR A 256 4.83 -2.04 18.66
C TYR A 256 5.49 -1.30 17.49
N LEU A 257 5.10 -1.60 16.25
CA LEU A 257 5.66 -0.96 15.05
C LEU A 257 5.37 0.54 15.01
N PHE A 258 4.16 0.98 15.38
CA PHE A 258 3.83 2.40 15.46
C PHE A 258 4.71 3.11 16.50
N LYS A 259 4.91 2.51 17.66
CA LYS A 259 5.74 3.07 18.72
C LYS A 259 7.23 3.14 18.34
N GLU A 260 7.80 2.01 17.88
CA GLU A 260 9.24 1.90 17.60
C GLU A 260 9.68 2.67 16.34
N VAL A 261 8.85 2.64 15.29
CA VAL A 261 9.25 3.19 13.98
C VAL A 261 8.76 4.63 13.81
N ARG A 262 7.57 4.94 14.33
CA ARG A 262 6.91 6.24 14.13
C ARG A 262 6.91 7.12 15.39
N GLY A 263 7.18 6.55 16.57
CA GLY A 263 7.01 7.24 17.85
C GLY A 263 5.55 7.58 18.16
N TYR A 264 4.60 6.86 17.55
CA TYR A 264 3.16 7.10 17.67
C TYR A 264 2.53 6.05 18.57
N ASP A 265 1.81 6.48 19.60
CA ASP A 265 1.13 5.60 20.54
C ASP A 265 -0.33 5.40 20.09
N LEU A 266 -0.69 4.15 19.80
CA LEU A 266 -2.06 3.75 19.44
C LEU A 266 -2.95 3.47 20.67
N GLY A 267 -2.39 3.53 21.88
CA GLY A 267 -3.07 3.21 23.14
C GLY A 267 -3.27 1.72 23.39
N GLU A 268 -3.83 1.39 24.56
CA GLU A 268 -4.03 0.01 25.02
C GLU A 268 -5.33 -0.63 24.50
N ALA A 269 -6.32 0.18 24.11
CA ALA A 269 -7.61 -0.34 23.67
C ALA A 269 -7.46 -1.27 22.45
N PRO A 270 -8.23 -2.39 22.42
CA PRO A 270 -8.25 -3.25 21.24
C PRO A 270 -8.79 -2.50 20.03
N PHE A 271 -8.34 -2.91 18.82
CA PHE A 271 -8.84 -2.32 17.59
C PHE A 271 -10.32 -2.65 17.38
N LEU A 272 -11.04 -1.70 16.77
CA LEU A 272 -12.43 -1.91 16.39
C LEU A 272 -12.55 -3.15 15.50
N ARG A 273 -13.60 -3.93 15.70
CA ARG A 273 -13.96 -5.07 14.85
C ARG A 273 -15.30 -4.82 14.19
N LEU A 274 -15.35 -4.99 12.89
CA LEU A 274 -16.58 -4.96 12.09
C LEU A 274 -16.70 -6.27 11.33
N SER A 275 -17.91 -6.83 11.26
CA SER A 275 -18.16 -7.88 10.28
C SER A 275 -18.12 -7.28 8.87
N TRP A 276 -17.79 -8.11 7.87
CA TRP A 276 -17.80 -7.70 6.47
C TRP A 276 -19.17 -7.10 6.08
N HIS A 277 -20.26 -7.73 6.51
CA HIS A 277 -21.61 -7.23 6.22
C HIS A 277 -21.87 -5.84 6.83
N GLU A 278 -21.38 -5.61 8.05
CA GLU A 278 -21.52 -4.31 8.70
C GLU A 278 -20.66 -3.24 8.01
N ALA A 279 -19.43 -3.57 7.64
CA ALA A 279 -18.55 -2.68 6.90
C ALA A 279 -19.17 -2.29 5.54
N MET A 280 -19.70 -3.26 4.80
CA MET A 280 -20.38 -3.02 3.53
C MET A 280 -21.68 -2.24 3.69
N ARG A 281 -22.44 -2.49 4.75
CA ARG A 281 -23.70 -1.77 5.02
C ARG A 281 -23.44 -0.30 5.39
N ARG A 282 -22.48 -0.04 6.27
CA ARG A 282 -22.21 1.31 6.80
C ARG A 282 -21.32 2.17 5.91
N PHE A 283 -20.43 1.55 5.13
CA PHE A 283 -19.36 2.25 4.41
C PHE A 283 -19.23 1.84 2.94
N GLY A 284 -19.88 0.77 2.50
CA GLY A 284 -19.80 0.25 1.13
C GLY A 284 -18.43 -0.31 0.75
N SER A 285 -17.61 -0.65 1.73
CA SER A 285 -16.25 -1.16 1.54
C SER A 285 -15.88 -2.11 2.67
N ASP A 286 -15.15 -3.17 2.32
CA ASP A 286 -14.48 -4.09 3.24
C ASP A 286 -13.24 -3.49 3.93
N LYS A 287 -12.84 -2.29 3.53
CA LYS A 287 -11.71 -1.52 4.09
C LYS A 287 -12.10 -0.06 4.33
N PRO A 288 -13.02 0.21 5.26
CA PRO A 288 -13.52 1.55 5.50
C PRO A 288 -12.46 2.48 6.10
N ASP A 289 -12.46 3.73 5.65
CA ASP A 289 -11.68 4.80 6.29
C ASP A 289 -12.44 5.33 7.51
N MET A 290 -11.95 4.99 8.70
CA MET A 290 -12.59 5.31 9.98
C MET A 290 -12.06 6.61 10.61
N ARG A 291 -11.25 7.41 9.91
CA ARG A 291 -10.78 8.71 10.41
C ARG A 291 -11.88 9.76 10.53
N PHE A 292 -13.01 9.52 9.90
CA PHE A 292 -14.18 10.42 9.90
C PHE A 292 -15.49 9.64 9.83
N GLY A 293 -16.58 10.26 10.21
CA GLY A 293 -17.95 9.72 10.14
C GLY A 293 -18.51 9.65 8.72
N MET A 294 -19.67 10.26 8.47
CA MET A 294 -20.45 10.17 7.23
C MET A 294 -20.84 8.74 6.88
N GLU A 295 -21.35 7.98 7.86
CA GLU A 295 -21.86 6.64 7.63
C GLU A 295 -23.08 6.68 6.69
N PHE A 296 -23.29 5.59 5.98
CA PHE A 296 -24.46 5.44 5.11
C PHE A 296 -25.75 5.33 5.92
N VAL A 297 -26.76 6.02 5.47
CA VAL A 297 -28.13 5.84 5.93
C VAL A 297 -28.96 5.30 4.77
N GLU A 298 -29.58 4.15 4.99
CA GLU A 298 -30.52 3.56 4.03
C GLU A 298 -31.84 4.33 4.05
N LEU A 299 -32.32 4.72 2.88
CA LEU A 299 -33.46 5.62 2.69
C LEU A 299 -34.62 4.97 1.92
N MET A 300 -34.62 3.63 1.80
CA MET A 300 -35.67 2.88 1.10
C MET A 300 -37.05 3.13 1.68
N ASP A 301 -37.17 3.05 3.02
CA ASP A 301 -38.42 3.26 3.76
C ASP A 301 -38.90 4.72 3.75
N THR A 302 -37.99 5.66 3.52
CA THR A 302 -38.29 7.10 3.57
C THR A 302 -38.63 7.68 2.21
N LEU A 303 -37.99 7.20 1.13
CA LEU A 303 -38.09 7.84 -0.19
C LEU A 303 -38.77 6.98 -1.25
N LYS A 304 -38.67 5.63 -1.20
CA LYS A 304 -39.28 4.76 -2.18
C LYS A 304 -40.81 4.69 -1.96
N GLY A 305 -41.58 5.01 -3.01
CA GLY A 305 -43.04 4.96 -2.96
C GLY A 305 -43.72 6.10 -2.19
N THR A 306 -42.96 7.04 -1.62
CA THR A 306 -43.49 8.20 -0.85
C THR A 306 -43.65 9.45 -1.69
N GLY A 307 -43.23 9.44 -2.95
CA GLY A 307 -43.31 10.53 -3.91
C GLY A 307 -43.43 10.01 -5.35
N THR A 308 -43.39 10.95 -6.30
CA THR A 308 -43.56 10.67 -7.73
C THR A 308 -42.24 10.58 -8.51
N PHE A 309 -41.09 10.54 -7.82
CA PHE A 309 -39.78 10.44 -8.45
C PHE A 309 -39.49 9.00 -8.88
N GLY A 310 -39.69 8.72 -10.17
CA GLY A 310 -39.56 7.36 -10.75
C GLY A 310 -38.22 6.69 -10.47
N VAL A 311 -37.12 7.43 -10.54
CA VAL A 311 -35.77 6.90 -10.30
C VAL A 311 -35.64 6.23 -8.92
N PHE A 312 -36.26 6.81 -7.88
CA PHE A 312 -36.25 6.22 -6.54
C PHE A 312 -37.28 5.10 -6.39
N ASN A 313 -38.42 5.24 -7.07
CA ASN A 313 -39.46 4.21 -7.01
C ASN A 313 -39.02 2.89 -7.66
N ASP A 314 -38.18 2.95 -8.70
CA ASP A 314 -37.66 1.79 -9.42
C ASP A 314 -36.37 1.24 -8.80
N ALA A 315 -35.73 1.96 -7.85
CA ALA A 315 -34.45 1.57 -7.30
C ALA A 315 -34.53 0.32 -6.40
N ALA A 316 -33.52 -0.55 -6.47
CA ALA A 316 -33.30 -1.64 -5.51
C ALA A 316 -32.61 -1.17 -4.23
N TYR A 317 -31.91 -0.03 -4.29
CA TYR A 317 -31.27 0.59 -3.14
C TYR A 317 -31.24 2.12 -3.27
N ILE A 318 -31.52 2.78 -2.15
CA ILE A 318 -31.39 4.24 -1.97
C ILE A 318 -30.62 4.46 -0.69
N GLY A 319 -29.46 5.11 -0.78
CA GLY A 319 -28.61 5.43 0.37
C GLY A 319 -28.04 6.82 0.30
N GLY A 320 -27.78 7.40 1.46
CA GLY A 320 -27.24 8.76 1.55
C GLY A 320 -26.16 8.91 2.60
N ILE A 321 -25.40 10.00 2.48
CA ILE A 321 -24.46 10.51 3.47
C ILE A 321 -24.81 11.94 3.84
N CYS A 322 -24.52 12.35 5.08
CA CYS A 322 -24.67 13.72 5.55
C CYS A 322 -23.30 14.39 5.65
N ALA A 323 -23.07 15.44 4.87
CA ALA A 323 -21.89 16.29 4.93
C ALA A 323 -22.17 17.51 5.82
N GLU A 324 -21.69 17.46 7.05
CA GLU A 324 -21.90 18.49 8.05
C GLU A 324 -21.33 19.84 7.58
N GLY A 325 -22.10 20.92 7.77
CA GLY A 325 -21.68 22.28 7.43
C GLY A 325 -21.55 22.59 5.94
N CYS A 326 -21.98 21.70 5.04
CA CYS A 326 -21.85 21.86 3.58
C CYS A 326 -23.11 22.40 2.90
N GLY A 327 -24.11 22.91 3.64
CA GLY A 327 -25.35 23.45 3.10
C GLY A 327 -25.16 24.61 2.13
N GLU A 328 -24.10 25.39 2.30
CA GLU A 328 -23.75 26.51 1.43
C GLU A 328 -23.02 26.13 0.13
N TYR A 329 -22.84 24.84 -0.18
CA TYR A 329 -22.23 24.42 -1.44
C TYR A 329 -22.92 25.07 -2.63
N THR A 330 -22.13 25.73 -3.48
CA THR A 330 -22.63 26.39 -4.68
C THR A 330 -23.11 25.35 -5.71
N ARG A 331 -23.91 25.79 -6.66
CA ARG A 331 -24.35 24.94 -7.77
C ARG A 331 -23.16 24.31 -8.50
N LYS A 332 -22.08 25.08 -8.74
CA LYS A 332 -20.86 24.58 -9.39
C LYS A 332 -20.22 23.43 -8.60
N GLN A 333 -20.15 23.52 -7.28
CA GLN A 333 -19.60 22.45 -6.42
C GLN A 333 -20.49 21.20 -6.45
N LEU A 334 -21.81 21.37 -6.47
CA LEU A 334 -22.76 20.25 -6.59
C LEU A 334 -22.71 19.59 -7.97
N ASP A 335 -22.58 20.38 -9.06
CA ASP A 335 -22.41 19.89 -10.41
C ASP A 335 -21.10 19.08 -10.52
N GLN A 336 -20.00 19.55 -9.91
CA GLN A 336 -18.72 18.81 -9.85
C GLN A 336 -18.86 17.46 -9.11
N LEU A 337 -19.64 17.37 -8.05
CA LEU A 337 -19.91 16.10 -7.37
C LEU A 337 -20.76 15.18 -8.24
N ALA A 338 -21.74 15.73 -8.96
CA ALA A 338 -22.57 14.96 -9.88
C ALA A 338 -21.75 14.41 -11.06
N ASP A 339 -20.80 15.18 -11.59
CA ASP A 339 -19.88 14.73 -12.64
C ASP A 339 -18.92 13.67 -12.10
N PHE A 340 -18.41 13.83 -10.88
CA PHE A 340 -17.54 12.86 -10.22
C PHE A 340 -18.21 11.49 -10.10
N VAL A 341 -19.43 11.42 -9.55
CA VAL A 341 -20.12 10.12 -9.39
C VAL A 341 -20.56 9.49 -10.71
N LYS A 342 -20.74 10.31 -11.78
CA LYS A 342 -21.05 9.82 -13.13
C LYS A 342 -19.83 9.38 -13.93
N SER A 343 -18.62 9.67 -13.43
CA SER A 343 -17.39 9.27 -14.12
C SER A 343 -17.39 7.77 -14.43
N PRO A 344 -16.76 7.32 -15.53
CA PRO A 344 -16.75 5.90 -15.92
C PRO A 344 -16.22 4.96 -14.84
N GLN A 345 -15.33 5.44 -13.98
CA GLN A 345 -14.74 4.67 -12.89
C GLN A 345 -15.75 4.36 -11.77
N ILE A 346 -16.71 5.27 -11.54
CA ILE A 346 -17.73 5.13 -10.48
C ILE A 346 -19.04 4.64 -11.08
N GLY A 347 -19.50 5.26 -12.18
CA GLY A 347 -20.62 4.82 -12.99
C GLY A 347 -21.99 4.95 -12.33
N ALA A 348 -22.18 5.91 -11.42
CA ALA A 348 -23.51 6.21 -10.88
C ALA A 348 -24.37 6.94 -11.91
N LYS A 349 -25.69 6.67 -11.90
CA LYS A 349 -26.63 7.27 -12.86
C LYS A 349 -26.87 8.77 -12.61
N GLY A 350 -26.69 9.24 -11.37
CA GLY A 350 -26.87 10.63 -10.97
C GLY A 350 -26.65 10.83 -9.48
N LEU A 351 -26.72 12.09 -9.06
CA LEU A 351 -26.62 12.51 -7.66
C LEU A 351 -27.83 13.34 -7.31
N VAL A 352 -28.55 12.95 -6.25
CA VAL A 352 -29.58 13.77 -5.62
C VAL A 352 -28.98 14.42 -4.38
N TYR A 353 -29.30 15.67 -4.15
CA TYR A 353 -28.89 16.40 -2.95
C TYR A 353 -30.06 17.09 -2.27
N ALA A 354 -29.94 17.26 -0.95
CA ALA A 354 -30.84 18.06 -0.15
C ALA A 354 -30.04 18.94 0.82
N LYS A 355 -30.35 20.22 0.86
CA LYS A 355 -29.78 21.22 1.77
C LYS A 355 -30.71 21.47 2.93
N VAL A 356 -30.18 21.50 4.13
CA VAL A 356 -30.92 21.90 5.31
C VAL A 356 -30.65 23.38 5.56
N ASN A 357 -31.66 24.22 5.34
CA ASN A 357 -31.57 25.66 5.51
C ASN A 357 -31.44 26.04 7.00
N ALA A 358 -31.10 27.33 7.29
CA ALA A 358 -30.93 27.83 8.64
C ALA A 358 -32.23 27.77 9.49
N ASP A 359 -33.38 27.84 8.83
CA ASP A 359 -34.72 27.70 9.47
C ASP A 359 -35.13 26.23 9.69
N GLY A 360 -34.28 25.27 9.31
CA GLY A 360 -34.54 23.84 9.40
C GLY A 360 -35.36 23.26 8.25
N SER A 361 -35.80 24.08 7.29
CA SER A 361 -36.46 23.62 6.07
C SER A 361 -35.47 22.89 5.15
N VAL A 362 -35.97 21.97 4.34
CA VAL A 362 -35.14 21.17 3.41
C VAL A 362 -35.43 21.59 1.98
N LYS A 363 -34.38 21.93 1.23
CA LYS A 363 -34.44 22.19 -0.21
C LYS A 363 -33.68 21.12 -0.98
N SER A 364 -34.35 20.35 -1.82
CA SER A 364 -33.76 19.25 -2.59
C SER A 364 -33.75 19.52 -4.09
N SER A 365 -32.85 18.87 -4.80
CA SER A 365 -32.86 18.83 -6.27
C SER A 365 -34.10 18.13 -6.84
N VAL A 366 -34.83 17.41 -6.01
CA VAL A 366 -36.02 16.62 -6.35
C VAL A 366 -37.26 17.04 -5.53
N ASP A 367 -37.25 18.22 -4.92
CA ASP A 367 -38.30 18.73 -4.03
C ASP A 367 -39.70 18.75 -4.67
N LYS A 368 -39.82 19.02 -5.96
CA LYS A 368 -41.09 18.98 -6.71
C LYS A 368 -41.78 17.59 -6.75
N PHE A 369 -41.11 16.54 -6.38
CA PHE A 369 -41.61 15.16 -6.39
C PHE A 369 -42.00 14.66 -5.00
N TYR A 370 -41.68 15.41 -3.94
CA TYR A 370 -41.88 15.02 -2.55
C TYR A 370 -42.58 16.13 -1.76
N THR A 371 -43.38 15.73 -0.78
CA THR A 371 -44.01 16.69 0.13
C THR A 371 -43.01 17.21 1.16
N PRO A 372 -43.28 18.41 1.80
CA PRO A 372 -42.41 18.92 2.87
C PRO A 372 -42.24 17.95 4.05
N GLU A 373 -43.27 17.15 4.34
CA GLU A 373 -43.23 16.15 5.42
C GLU A 373 -42.24 15.02 5.12
N VAL A 374 -42.17 14.54 3.86
CA VAL A 374 -41.21 13.52 3.43
C VAL A 374 -39.79 14.09 3.48
N LEU A 375 -39.61 15.35 3.05
CA LEU A 375 -38.28 15.99 3.13
C LEU A 375 -37.84 16.23 4.58
N ALA A 376 -38.78 16.54 5.49
CA ALA A 376 -38.49 16.62 6.92
C ALA A 376 -38.12 15.26 7.50
N ALA A 377 -38.84 14.20 7.14
CA ALA A 377 -38.51 12.83 7.53
C ALA A 377 -37.14 12.38 7.00
N LEU A 378 -36.77 12.78 5.77
CA LEU A 378 -35.43 12.55 5.23
C LEU A 378 -34.35 13.22 6.10
N LYS A 379 -34.54 14.50 6.46
CA LYS A 379 -33.60 15.22 7.34
C LYS A 379 -33.45 14.52 8.69
N ASP A 380 -34.54 14.12 9.30
CA ASP A 380 -34.53 13.46 10.61
C ASP A 380 -33.89 12.08 10.55
N LYS A 381 -34.18 11.29 9.52
CA LYS A 381 -33.58 9.97 9.27
C LYS A 381 -32.06 10.08 9.06
N MET A 382 -31.60 11.13 8.39
CA MET A 382 -30.19 11.44 8.16
C MET A 382 -29.48 12.04 9.38
N GLY A 383 -30.20 12.44 10.42
CA GLY A 383 -29.66 13.17 11.56
C GLY A 383 -29.10 14.54 11.19
N ALA A 384 -29.53 15.09 10.05
CA ALA A 384 -28.99 16.33 9.49
C ALA A 384 -29.51 17.57 10.24
N LYS A 385 -28.63 18.56 10.43
CA LYS A 385 -28.89 19.83 11.11
C LYS A 385 -28.92 20.98 10.12
N ALA A 386 -29.38 22.12 10.58
CA ALA A 386 -29.31 23.36 9.81
C ALA A 386 -27.87 23.63 9.34
N GLY A 387 -27.69 23.89 8.05
CA GLY A 387 -26.39 24.08 7.42
C GLY A 387 -25.77 22.83 6.84
N ASP A 388 -26.38 21.65 6.96
CA ASP A 388 -25.85 20.39 6.41
C ASP A 388 -26.30 20.14 4.96
N LEU A 389 -25.54 19.30 4.29
CA LEU A 389 -25.81 18.81 2.93
C LEU A 389 -25.98 17.29 2.96
N ILE A 390 -27.14 16.82 2.49
CA ILE A 390 -27.44 15.41 2.29
C ILE A 390 -27.14 15.08 0.83
N LEU A 391 -26.38 14.01 0.58
CA LEU A 391 -26.04 13.49 -0.75
C LEU A 391 -26.57 12.07 -0.87
N ILE A 392 -27.32 11.78 -1.94
CA ILE A 392 -28.07 10.52 -2.10
C ILE A 392 -27.73 9.89 -3.45
N LEU A 393 -27.42 8.60 -3.44
CA LEU A 393 -27.32 7.76 -4.62
C LEU A 393 -28.40 6.68 -4.59
N SER A 394 -28.81 6.22 -5.78
CA SER A 394 -29.75 5.12 -5.95
C SER A 394 -29.37 4.26 -7.15
N GLY A 395 -29.72 3.01 -7.12
CA GLY A 395 -29.42 2.07 -8.21
C GLY A 395 -30.27 0.80 -8.16
N ASP A 396 -30.12 0.01 -9.19
CA ASP A 396 -30.76 -1.29 -9.40
C ASP A 396 -30.01 -2.47 -8.75
N ASP A 397 -28.82 -2.21 -8.23
CA ASP A 397 -27.99 -3.15 -7.48
C ASP A 397 -27.50 -2.47 -6.18
N ALA A 398 -27.85 -3.07 -5.05
CA ALA A 398 -27.54 -2.51 -3.74
C ALA A 398 -26.02 -2.48 -3.45
N MET A 399 -25.31 -3.55 -3.81
CA MET A 399 -23.86 -3.66 -3.55
C MET A 399 -23.09 -2.67 -4.39
N LYS A 400 -23.41 -2.58 -5.68
CA LYS A 400 -22.80 -1.61 -6.61
C LYS A 400 -23.07 -0.18 -6.15
N THR A 401 -24.31 0.13 -5.74
CA THR A 401 -24.67 1.47 -5.29
C THR A 401 -23.96 1.85 -3.98
N ARG A 402 -23.78 0.91 -3.04
CA ARG A 402 -22.99 1.14 -1.83
C ARG A 402 -21.52 1.41 -2.15
N LYS A 403 -20.91 0.68 -3.10
CA LYS A 403 -19.54 0.97 -3.56
C LYS A 403 -19.43 2.37 -4.19
N GLN A 404 -20.39 2.79 -5.00
CA GLN A 404 -20.44 4.15 -5.56
C GLN A 404 -20.59 5.22 -4.48
N LEU A 405 -21.41 4.97 -3.45
CA LEU A 405 -21.60 5.87 -2.32
C LEU A 405 -20.33 5.95 -1.45
N CYS A 406 -19.55 4.86 -1.37
CA CYS A 406 -18.24 4.85 -0.72
C CYS A 406 -17.28 5.83 -1.41
N GLU A 407 -17.19 5.82 -2.74
CA GLU A 407 -16.34 6.76 -3.47
C GLU A 407 -16.77 8.21 -3.23
N LEU A 408 -18.07 8.50 -3.20
CA LEU A 408 -18.58 9.82 -2.86
C LEU A 408 -18.23 10.24 -1.42
N ARG A 409 -18.33 9.30 -0.47
CA ARG A 409 -17.93 9.53 0.93
C ARG A 409 -16.44 9.88 1.04
N LEU A 410 -15.58 9.13 0.35
CA LEU A 410 -14.13 9.37 0.34
C LEU A 410 -13.76 10.69 -0.33
N GLU A 411 -14.44 11.06 -1.41
CA GLU A 411 -14.28 12.35 -2.07
C GLU A 411 -14.68 13.51 -1.14
N MET A 412 -15.81 13.40 -0.45
CA MET A 412 -16.23 14.39 0.53
C MET A 412 -15.25 14.49 1.69
N GLY A 413 -14.77 13.35 2.20
CA GLY A 413 -13.74 13.32 3.23
C GLY A 413 -12.45 14.04 2.82
N SER A 414 -12.04 13.89 1.54
CA SER A 414 -10.89 14.59 0.96
C SER A 414 -11.12 16.09 0.84
N ARG A 415 -12.26 16.52 0.27
CA ARG A 415 -12.62 17.95 0.12
C ARG A 415 -12.71 18.69 1.44
N LEU A 416 -13.13 18.00 2.49
CA LEU A 416 -13.27 18.56 3.84
C LEU A 416 -11.99 18.44 4.69
N GLY A 417 -10.90 17.87 4.14
CA GLY A 417 -9.64 17.67 4.87
C GLY A 417 -9.72 16.67 6.02
N LEU A 418 -10.73 15.79 6.02
CA LEU A 418 -10.96 14.81 7.10
C LEU A 418 -10.02 13.59 7.01
N ARG A 419 -9.37 13.41 5.87
CA ARG A 419 -8.43 12.31 5.60
C ARG A 419 -6.99 12.70 5.95
N ASP A 420 -6.76 13.18 7.17
CA ASP A 420 -5.44 13.59 7.66
C ASP A 420 -4.48 12.39 7.64
N LYS A 421 -3.36 12.52 6.93
CA LYS A 421 -2.32 11.49 6.80
C LYS A 421 -1.54 11.22 8.10
N ASN A 422 -1.63 12.11 9.09
CA ASN A 422 -0.99 11.96 10.39
C ASN A 422 -1.90 11.31 11.44
N LYS A 423 -3.16 11.04 11.10
CA LYS A 423 -4.10 10.29 11.93
C LYS A 423 -4.23 8.86 11.42
N PHE A 424 -4.23 7.91 12.35
CA PHE A 424 -4.33 6.51 12.03
C PHE A 424 -5.55 5.90 12.73
N ALA A 425 -6.44 5.34 11.93
CA ALA A 425 -7.62 4.62 12.37
C ALA A 425 -7.51 3.17 11.90
N LEU A 426 -7.28 2.27 12.85
CA LEU A 426 -7.12 0.84 12.61
C LEU A 426 -8.38 0.09 13.01
N LEU A 427 -8.71 -0.95 12.26
CA LEU A 427 -9.77 -1.88 12.58
C LEU A 427 -9.47 -3.25 11.98
N TRP A 428 -10.17 -4.25 12.50
CA TRP A 428 -10.30 -5.55 11.88
C TRP A 428 -11.65 -5.65 11.17
N VAL A 429 -11.64 -6.15 9.94
CA VAL A 429 -12.83 -6.65 9.27
C VAL A 429 -12.79 -8.17 9.35
N VAL A 430 -13.87 -8.77 9.79
CA VAL A 430 -14.00 -10.22 10.06
C VAL A 430 -15.28 -10.76 9.43
N ASP A 431 -15.49 -12.07 9.53
CA ASP A 431 -16.71 -12.72 9.06
C ASP A 431 -17.01 -12.44 7.58
N PHE A 432 -16.00 -12.62 6.73
CA PHE A 432 -16.17 -12.50 5.28
C PHE A 432 -17.07 -13.62 4.75
N PRO A 433 -17.83 -13.38 3.66
CA PRO A 433 -18.41 -14.49 2.90
C PRO A 433 -17.31 -15.47 2.48
N MET A 434 -17.57 -16.76 2.61
CA MET A 434 -16.59 -17.77 2.21
C MET A 434 -16.50 -17.91 0.69
N PHE A 435 -17.65 -17.72 0.03
CA PHE A 435 -17.81 -17.87 -1.41
C PHE A 435 -18.46 -16.63 -2.02
N GLU A 436 -18.17 -16.40 -3.28
CA GLU A 436 -18.84 -15.42 -4.12
C GLU A 436 -19.32 -16.10 -5.42
N TRP A 437 -20.46 -15.66 -5.92
CA TRP A 437 -21.00 -16.17 -7.17
C TRP A 437 -20.32 -15.49 -8.36
N SER A 438 -19.77 -16.28 -9.28
CA SER A 438 -19.25 -15.79 -10.55
C SER A 438 -20.27 -15.96 -11.66
N GLU A 439 -20.77 -14.86 -12.19
CA GLU A 439 -21.66 -14.89 -13.37
C GLU A 439 -20.93 -15.41 -14.62
N GLU A 440 -19.63 -15.13 -14.74
CA GLU A 440 -18.81 -15.56 -15.87
C GLU A 440 -18.59 -17.08 -15.87
N GLU A 441 -18.31 -17.66 -14.70
CA GLU A 441 -18.06 -19.09 -14.57
C GLU A 441 -19.30 -19.91 -14.20
N GLY A 442 -20.42 -19.25 -13.81
CA GLY A 442 -21.67 -19.89 -13.43
C GLY A 442 -21.55 -20.79 -12.19
N ARG A 443 -20.64 -20.47 -11.28
CA ARG A 443 -20.36 -21.25 -10.06
C ARG A 443 -19.87 -20.38 -8.89
N LEU A 444 -19.83 -20.96 -7.71
CA LEU A 444 -19.21 -20.36 -6.54
C LEU A 444 -17.67 -20.38 -6.69
N LEU A 445 -17.03 -19.26 -6.36
CA LEU A 445 -15.58 -19.11 -6.22
C LEU A 445 -15.25 -18.84 -4.76
N ALA A 446 -14.05 -19.22 -4.33
CA ALA A 446 -13.54 -18.84 -3.00
C ALA A 446 -13.26 -17.33 -2.98
N MET A 447 -13.78 -16.63 -1.97
CA MET A 447 -13.54 -15.19 -1.84
C MET A 447 -12.08 -14.87 -1.49
N HIS A 448 -11.41 -15.76 -0.76
CA HIS A 448 -9.98 -15.67 -0.42
C HIS A 448 -9.19 -16.75 -1.16
N HIS A 449 -9.09 -17.94 -0.58
CA HIS A 449 -8.45 -19.10 -1.20
C HIS A 449 -9.06 -20.41 -0.69
N PRO A 450 -8.89 -21.54 -1.40
CA PRO A 450 -9.58 -22.80 -1.08
C PRO A 450 -9.23 -23.43 0.27
N PHE A 451 -8.14 -22.98 0.93
CA PHE A 451 -7.68 -23.49 2.23
C PHE A 451 -8.19 -22.67 3.42
N THR A 452 -8.95 -21.61 3.19
CA THR A 452 -9.61 -20.84 4.24
C THR A 452 -10.65 -21.70 4.94
N ALA A 453 -10.63 -21.72 6.28
CA ALA A 453 -11.63 -22.45 7.04
C ALA A 453 -12.97 -21.69 7.07
N PRO A 454 -14.11 -22.39 6.97
CA PRO A 454 -15.40 -21.82 7.33
C PRO A 454 -15.44 -21.58 8.83
N ARG A 455 -16.30 -20.67 9.28
CA ARG A 455 -16.61 -20.54 10.71
C ARG A 455 -17.16 -21.88 11.22
N PRO A 456 -16.74 -22.36 12.40
CA PRO A 456 -17.17 -23.66 12.89
C PRO A 456 -18.70 -23.85 12.97
N CYS A 457 -19.44 -22.77 13.30
CA CYS A 457 -20.89 -22.79 13.38
C CYS A 457 -21.58 -22.93 12.00
N ASP A 458 -20.89 -22.56 10.91
CA ASP A 458 -21.44 -22.52 9.56
C ASP A 458 -21.10 -23.79 8.74
N ILE A 459 -20.27 -24.71 9.27
CA ILE A 459 -19.91 -25.97 8.60
C ILE A 459 -21.15 -26.75 8.11
N PRO A 460 -22.25 -26.87 8.92
CA PRO A 460 -23.45 -27.57 8.44
C PRO A 460 -24.12 -26.91 7.22
N LEU A 461 -23.94 -25.60 7.03
CA LEU A 461 -24.52 -24.88 5.88
C LEU A 461 -23.88 -25.26 4.55
N LEU A 462 -22.68 -25.84 4.56
CA LEU A 462 -22.02 -26.32 3.35
C LEU A 462 -22.87 -27.34 2.55
N ASP A 463 -23.76 -28.08 3.23
CA ASP A 463 -24.64 -29.06 2.61
C ASP A 463 -25.99 -28.48 2.15
N THR A 464 -26.40 -27.34 2.71
CA THR A 464 -27.78 -26.83 2.51
C THR A 464 -27.82 -25.46 1.84
N ASP A 465 -26.89 -24.57 2.21
CA ASP A 465 -26.80 -23.20 1.70
C ASP A 465 -25.34 -22.71 1.71
N PRO A 466 -24.48 -23.21 0.82
CA PRO A 466 -23.07 -22.84 0.80
C PRO A 466 -22.82 -21.32 0.62
N ALA A 467 -23.73 -20.62 -0.07
CA ALA A 467 -23.60 -19.19 -0.32
C ALA A 467 -23.68 -18.33 0.95
N SER A 468 -24.31 -18.86 2.01
CA SER A 468 -24.42 -18.16 3.31
C SER A 468 -23.30 -18.48 4.29
N VAL A 469 -22.35 -19.35 3.93
CA VAL A 469 -21.22 -19.71 4.79
C VAL A 469 -20.26 -18.54 4.93
N LEU A 470 -19.87 -18.23 6.17
CA LEU A 470 -18.85 -17.24 6.47
C LEU A 470 -17.50 -17.90 6.70
N ALA A 471 -16.44 -17.24 6.24
CA ALA A 471 -15.06 -17.63 6.45
C ALA A 471 -14.55 -17.21 7.82
N ASP A 472 -13.68 -18.01 8.41
CA ASP A 472 -12.84 -17.63 9.55
C ASP A 472 -11.62 -16.84 9.05
N ALA A 473 -11.93 -15.70 8.41
CA ALA A 473 -10.99 -14.79 7.76
C ALA A 473 -11.07 -13.39 8.37
N TYR A 474 -9.98 -12.67 8.26
CA TYR A 474 -9.81 -11.36 8.88
C TYR A 474 -8.82 -10.50 8.10
N ASP A 475 -9.17 -9.22 7.92
CA ASP A 475 -8.30 -8.20 7.33
C ASP A 475 -8.06 -7.06 8.31
N MET A 476 -6.79 -6.66 8.45
CA MET A 476 -6.44 -5.43 9.14
C MET A 476 -6.50 -4.27 8.17
N VAL A 477 -7.25 -3.25 8.54
CA VAL A 477 -7.46 -2.04 7.75
C VAL A 477 -6.89 -0.84 8.49
N CYS A 478 -6.17 0.01 7.78
CA CYS A 478 -5.67 1.30 8.27
C CYS A 478 -6.03 2.39 7.27
N ASN A 479 -6.79 3.40 7.71
CA ASN A 479 -7.10 4.59 6.91
C ASN A 479 -7.74 4.31 5.53
N GLY A 480 -8.55 3.27 5.42
CA GLY A 480 -9.18 2.89 4.16
C GLY A 480 -8.32 1.99 3.26
N VAL A 481 -7.22 1.47 3.79
CA VAL A 481 -6.30 0.55 3.09
C VAL A 481 -6.22 -0.76 3.86
N GLU A 482 -6.44 -1.87 3.19
CA GLU A 482 -6.11 -3.20 3.70
C GLU A 482 -4.58 -3.33 3.78
N VAL A 483 -4.07 -3.44 4.99
CA VAL A 483 -2.63 -3.50 5.27
C VAL A 483 -2.14 -4.90 5.56
N GLY A 484 -3.05 -5.83 5.79
CA GLY A 484 -2.77 -7.25 5.93
C GLY A 484 -4.05 -8.04 6.04
N GLY A 485 -4.00 -9.28 5.61
CA GLY A 485 -5.13 -10.19 5.66
C GLY A 485 -4.70 -11.63 5.89
N GLY A 486 -5.63 -12.44 6.37
CA GLY A 486 -5.39 -13.83 6.66
C GLY A 486 -6.63 -14.60 7.06
N SER A 487 -6.44 -15.84 7.43
CA SER A 487 -7.52 -16.72 7.89
C SER A 487 -7.00 -17.83 8.79
N ILE A 488 -7.90 -18.50 9.47
CA ILE A 488 -7.67 -19.87 9.97
C ILE A 488 -7.74 -20.79 8.75
N ARG A 489 -6.91 -21.83 8.74
CA ARG A 489 -6.80 -22.78 7.62
C ARG A 489 -7.56 -24.06 7.92
N ILE A 490 -8.06 -24.69 6.87
CA ILE A 490 -8.56 -26.04 6.95
C ILE A 490 -7.36 -26.98 7.18
N HIS A 491 -7.44 -27.82 8.20
CA HIS A 491 -6.45 -28.86 8.48
C HIS A 491 -7.07 -30.27 8.44
N ASP A 492 -8.38 -30.35 8.36
CA ASP A 492 -9.13 -31.60 8.22
C ASP A 492 -9.34 -31.96 6.75
N ALA A 493 -8.90 -33.16 6.36
CA ALA A 493 -8.95 -33.60 4.96
C ALA A 493 -10.38 -33.80 4.44
N VAL A 494 -11.35 -34.18 5.32
CA VAL A 494 -12.75 -34.38 4.93
C VAL A 494 -13.41 -33.04 4.66
N LEU A 495 -13.20 -32.06 5.53
CA LEU A 495 -13.68 -30.70 5.33
C LEU A 495 -13.06 -30.07 4.08
N GLN A 496 -11.76 -30.28 3.83
CA GLN A 496 -11.10 -29.75 2.63
C GLN A 496 -11.69 -30.33 1.34
N ALA A 497 -11.94 -31.64 1.31
CA ALA A 497 -12.58 -32.28 0.16
C ALA A 497 -13.98 -31.72 -0.11
N LYS A 498 -14.75 -31.43 0.95
CA LYS A 498 -16.07 -30.83 0.85
C LYS A 498 -16.03 -29.41 0.27
N ILE A 499 -15.05 -28.60 0.69
CA ILE A 499 -14.86 -27.26 0.14
C ILE A 499 -14.48 -27.33 -1.35
N PHE A 500 -13.63 -28.25 -1.76
CA PHE A 500 -13.31 -28.45 -3.17
C PHE A 500 -14.53 -28.84 -4.00
N ASP A 501 -15.40 -29.69 -3.46
CA ASP A 501 -16.66 -30.09 -4.11
C ASP A 501 -17.57 -28.88 -4.33
N VAL A 502 -17.78 -28.04 -3.30
CA VAL A 502 -18.57 -26.79 -3.40
C VAL A 502 -17.98 -25.85 -4.47
N LEU A 503 -16.65 -25.78 -4.59
CA LEU A 503 -15.96 -24.98 -5.61
C LEU A 503 -15.95 -25.62 -7.01
N GLY A 504 -16.53 -26.81 -7.17
CA GLY A 504 -16.63 -27.52 -8.45
C GLY A 504 -15.31 -28.16 -8.91
N PHE A 505 -14.40 -28.47 -7.98
CA PHE A 505 -13.22 -29.28 -8.29
C PHE A 505 -13.57 -30.77 -8.33
N THR A 506 -13.14 -31.47 -9.39
CA THR A 506 -13.15 -32.92 -9.32
C THR A 506 -12.00 -33.40 -8.40
N PRO A 507 -12.12 -34.61 -7.79
CA PRO A 507 -11.05 -35.16 -6.96
C PRO A 507 -9.71 -35.23 -7.69
N GLU A 508 -9.71 -35.56 -9.00
CA GLU A 508 -8.52 -35.66 -9.83
C GLU A 508 -7.87 -34.29 -9.99
N ARG A 509 -8.66 -33.25 -10.28
CA ARG A 509 -8.17 -31.88 -10.45
C ARG A 509 -7.64 -31.31 -9.13
N ALA A 510 -8.33 -31.55 -8.01
CA ALA A 510 -7.85 -31.16 -6.69
C ALA A 510 -6.53 -31.86 -6.34
N GLN A 511 -6.40 -33.15 -6.66
CA GLN A 511 -5.16 -33.92 -6.45
C GLN A 511 -4.02 -33.43 -7.36
N GLU A 512 -4.29 -33.07 -8.60
CA GLU A 512 -3.29 -32.54 -9.53
C GLU A 512 -2.73 -31.20 -9.05
N GLN A 513 -3.59 -30.29 -8.62
CA GLN A 513 -3.21 -28.93 -8.24
C GLN A 513 -2.70 -28.81 -6.80
N PHE A 514 -3.30 -29.54 -5.87
CA PHE A 514 -3.06 -29.40 -4.42
C PHE A 514 -2.68 -30.70 -3.73
N GLY A 515 -2.44 -31.76 -4.50
CA GLY A 515 -2.20 -33.10 -3.95
C GLY A 515 -1.01 -33.16 -2.99
N PHE A 516 0.04 -32.37 -3.21
CA PHE A 516 1.18 -32.30 -2.30
C PHE A 516 0.79 -31.82 -0.91
N LEU A 517 -0.08 -30.80 -0.81
CA LEU A 517 -0.56 -30.25 0.47
C LEU A 517 -1.58 -31.17 1.12
N MET A 518 -2.57 -31.66 0.33
CA MET A 518 -3.57 -32.62 0.80
C MET A 518 -2.93 -33.91 1.33
N ASN A 519 -1.86 -34.38 0.69
CA ASN A 519 -1.14 -35.55 1.15
C ASN A 519 -0.36 -35.27 2.44
N ALA A 520 0.25 -34.07 2.57
CA ALA A 520 0.92 -33.67 3.80
C ALA A 520 -0.04 -33.64 4.99
N PHE A 521 -1.26 -33.18 4.81
CA PHE A 521 -2.28 -33.15 5.87
C PHE A 521 -2.63 -34.52 6.45
N LYS A 522 -2.46 -35.60 5.68
CA LYS A 522 -2.66 -36.98 6.15
C LYS A 522 -1.64 -37.40 7.20
N TYR A 523 -0.52 -36.67 7.35
CA TYR A 523 0.52 -36.94 8.33
C TYR A 523 0.37 -36.09 9.62
N GLY A 524 -0.78 -35.52 9.87
CA GLY A 524 -1.09 -34.82 11.12
C GLY A 524 -0.84 -33.32 11.05
N ALA A 525 -1.59 -32.61 10.19
CA ALA A 525 -1.59 -31.16 10.18
C ALA A 525 -2.19 -30.59 11.47
N PRO A 526 -1.49 -29.70 12.18
CA PRO A 526 -2.08 -29.03 13.35
C PRO A 526 -3.15 -28.02 12.91
N PRO A 527 -4.10 -27.64 13.78
CA PRO A 527 -4.85 -26.41 13.59
C PRO A 527 -3.87 -25.24 13.41
N HIS A 528 -4.04 -24.44 12.36
CA HIS A 528 -3.11 -23.33 12.07
C HIS A 528 -3.83 -22.17 11.39
N GLY A 529 -3.20 -21.01 11.47
CA GLY A 529 -3.68 -19.79 10.85
C GLY A 529 -2.54 -18.78 10.70
N GLY A 530 -2.74 -17.78 9.89
CA GLY A 530 -1.72 -16.79 9.64
C GLY A 530 -2.25 -15.52 9.01
N LEU A 531 -1.32 -14.61 8.79
CA LEU A 531 -1.59 -13.30 8.22
C LEU A 531 -0.40 -12.87 7.38
N ALA A 532 -0.67 -12.14 6.30
CA ALA A 532 0.36 -11.50 5.50
C ALA A 532 0.15 -9.97 5.53
N TYR A 533 1.16 -9.22 5.97
CA TYR A 533 1.18 -7.77 5.85
C TYR A 533 1.80 -7.34 4.52
N GLY A 534 1.16 -6.39 3.85
CA GLY A 534 1.75 -5.71 2.69
C GLY A 534 2.82 -4.72 3.14
N LEU A 535 4.09 -5.10 3.11
CA LEU A 535 5.20 -4.24 3.57
C LEU A 535 5.22 -2.89 2.84
N ASP A 536 5.01 -2.89 1.53
CA ASP A 536 5.03 -1.67 0.72
C ASP A 536 3.88 -0.71 1.12
N ARG A 537 2.70 -1.25 1.41
CA ARG A 537 1.54 -0.48 1.91
C ARG A 537 1.82 0.12 3.29
N TRP A 538 2.37 -0.66 4.22
CA TRP A 538 2.74 -0.18 5.55
C TRP A 538 3.74 0.95 5.50
N VAL A 539 4.81 0.79 4.71
CA VAL A 539 5.85 1.82 4.58
C VAL A 539 5.27 3.09 3.93
N SER A 540 4.42 2.95 2.91
CA SER A 540 3.79 4.11 2.27
C SER A 540 2.87 4.87 3.22
N LEU A 541 2.08 4.17 4.04
CA LEU A 541 1.24 4.78 5.09
C LEU A 541 2.09 5.51 6.14
N PHE A 542 3.15 4.88 6.61
CA PHE A 542 4.05 5.49 7.60
C PHE A 542 4.77 6.72 7.06
N ALA A 543 5.11 6.73 5.78
CA ALA A 543 5.74 7.87 5.11
C ALA A 543 4.74 8.93 4.61
N GLY A 544 3.43 8.67 4.68
CA GLY A 544 2.38 9.56 4.16
C GLY A 544 2.36 9.68 2.63
N LEU A 545 2.78 8.62 1.92
CA LEU A 545 2.87 8.58 0.46
C LEU A 545 1.53 8.18 -0.18
N ASP A 546 1.31 8.63 -1.41
CA ASP A 546 0.12 8.28 -2.20
C ASP A 546 0.37 7.06 -3.11
N SER A 547 1.62 6.63 -3.25
CA SER A 547 2.00 5.48 -4.07
C SER A 547 3.07 4.62 -3.38
N ILE A 548 2.91 3.30 -3.45
CA ILE A 548 3.91 2.34 -2.95
C ILE A 548 5.23 2.39 -3.75
N ARG A 549 5.24 2.93 -4.97
CA ARG A 549 6.45 3.07 -5.81
C ARG A 549 7.53 3.90 -5.14
N ASP A 550 7.14 4.89 -4.33
CA ASP A 550 8.10 5.79 -3.68
C ASP A 550 8.82 5.15 -2.49
N CYS A 551 8.35 4.00 -1.99
CA CYS A 551 9.01 3.21 -0.96
C CYS A 551 9.70 1.93 -1.49
N ILE A 552 9.75 1.75 -2.83
CA ILE A 552 10.45 0.66 -3.51
C ILE A 552 11.67 1.24 -4.22
N ALA A 553 12.84 0.61 -4.04
CA ALA A 553 14.09 1.13 -4.62
C ALA A 553 14.02 1.21 -6.16
N PHE A 554 13.56 0.15 -6.82
CA PHE A 554 13.45 0.03 -8.27
C PHE A 554 12.07 -0.49 -8.67
N PRO A 555 11.03 0.37 -8.65
CA PRO A 555 9.66 -0.03 -9.00
C PRO A 555 9.48 -0.13 -10.51
N LYS A 556 8.44 -0.83 -10.95
CA LYS A 556 7.97 -0.78 -12.33
C LYS A 556 7.09 0.46 -12.55
N ASN A 557 7.07 0.99 -13.77
CA ASN A 557 6.15 2.06 -14.17
C ASN A 557 4.71 1.55 -14.35
N ASN A 558 3.78 2.43 -14.71
CA ASN A 558 2.36 2.08 -14.91
C ASN A 558 2.11 1.05 -16.04
N SER A 559 3.10 0.85 -16.93
CA SER A 559 3.06 -0.17 -17.99
C SER A 559 3.77 -1.47 -17.60
N GLY A 560 4.11 -1.65 -16.34
CA GLY A 560 4.81 -2.84 -15.84
C GLY A 560 6.29 -2.94 -16.25
N ARG A 561 6.89 -1.83 -16.71
CA ARG A 561 8.25 -1.82 -17.22
C ARG A 561 9.25 -1.21 -16.23
N ASP A 562 10.41 -1.81 -16.16
CA ASP A 562 11.61 -1.18 -15.61
C ASP A 562 12.33 -0.46 -16.77
N VAL A 563 12.16 0.85 -16.83
CA VAL A 563 12.72 1.68 -17.93
C VAL A 563 14.21 1.95 -17.74
N MET A 564 14.76 1.73 -16.55
CA MET A 564 16.19 1.85 -16.28
C MET A 564 16.96 0.60 -16.75
N LEU A 565 16.45 -0.59 -16.43
CA LEU A 565 17.06 -1.85 -16.85
C LEU A 565 16.58 -2.35 -18.23
N GLY A 566 15.54 -1.70 -18.80
CA GLY A 566 14.95 -2.12 -20.06
C GLY A 566 14.16 -3.44 -19.96
N ALA A 567 13.61 -3.76 -18.78
CA ALA A 567 12.84 -4.98 -18.59
C ALA A 567 11.32 -4.73 -18.68
N PRO A 568 10.52 -5.67 -19.23
CA PRO A 568 10.94 -6.88 -19.93
C PRO A 568 11.61 -6.56 -21.28
N SER A 569 12.50 -7.43 -21.71
CA SER A 569 13.25 -7.31 -22.96
C SER A 569 13.09 -8.57 -23.82
N THR A 570 13.47 -8.47 -25.08
CA THR A 570 13.61 -9.65 -25.96
C THR A 570 14.78 -10.52 -25.50
N VAL A 571 14.71 -11.80 -25.80
CA VAL A 571 15.78 -12.76 -25.57
C VAL A 571 16.36 -13.24 -26.91
N ASP A 572 17.62 -13.68 -26.91
CA ASP A 572 18.30 -14.18 -28.10
C ASP A 572 17.64 -15.47 -28.62
N GLN A 573 17.60 -15.64 -29.94
CA GLN A 573 17.02 -16.82 -30.58
C GLN A 573 17.68 -18.11 -30.07
N LYS A 574 19.01 -18.11 -29.89
CA LYS A 574 19.74 -19.26 -29.34
C LYS A 574 19.17 -19.68 -27.97
N GLN A 575 18.83 -18.76 -27.12
CA GLN A 575 18.25 -19.06 -25.79
C GLN A 575 16.83 -19.63 -25.93
N LEU A 576 16.02 -19.14 -26.87
CA LEU A 576 14.71 -19.70 -27.17
C LEU A 576 14.84 -21.13 -27.73
N ASP A 577 15.79 -21.37 -28.64
CA ASP A 577 16.07 -22.70 -29.22
C ASP A 577 16.48 -23.70 -28.13
N GLU A 578 17.35 -23.31 -27.19
CA GLU A 578 17.74 -24.13 -26.03
C GLU A 578 16.56 -24.46 -25.09
N LEU A 579 15.56 -23.60 -25.02
CA LEU A 579 14.35 -23.78 -24.22
C LEU A 579 13.22 -24.48 -24.99
N LEU A 580 13.39 -24.74 -26.29
CA LEU A 580 12.37 -25.25 -27.22
C LEU A 580 11.11 -24.37 -27.25
N ILE A 581 11.27 -23.04 -27.29
CA ILE A 581 10.19 -22.07 -27.30
C ILE A 581 10.14 -21.34 -28.63
N ASP A 582 8.98 -21.38 -29.29
CA ASP A 582 8.68 -20.58 -30.46
C ASP A 582 7.78 -19.38 -30.11
N LEU A 583 8.17 -18.20 -30.54
CA LEU A 583 7.36 -16.98 -30.37
C LEU A 583 6.36 -16.85 -31.51
N ARG A 584 5.09 -16.78 -31.18
CA ARG A 584 4.04 -16.42 -32.17
C ARG A 584 4.11 -14.92 -32.46
N PRO A 585 3.91 -14.50 -33.72
CA PRO A 585 3.77 -13.09 -34.06
C PRO A 585 2.67 -12.43 -33.21
N ASN A 586 2.94 -11.24 -32.68
CA ASN A 586 1.91 -10.50 -31.95
C ASN A 586 0.84 -9.99 -32.95
N PRO A 587 -0.42 -10.42 -32.86
CA PRO A 587 -1.46 -9.97 -33.78
C PRO A 587 -1.81 -8.49 -33.63
N LYS A 588 -1.27 -7.80 -32.63
CA LYS A 588 -1.45 -6.36 -32.36
C LYS A 588 -0.18 -5.52 -32.63
N ALA A 589 0.88 -6.12 -33.16
CA ALA A 589 2.11 -5.43 -33.52
C ALA A 589 2.05 -4.85 -34.94
#